data_7f8f76457f667b1316e15527f82c042d
#
_entry.id   7f8f76457f667b1316e15527f82c042d
#
_cell.length_a   1.000
_cell.length_b   1.000
_cell.length_c   1.000
_cell.angle_alpha   90.00
_cell.angle_beta   90.00
_cell.angle_gamma   90.00
#
_symmetry.space_group_name_H-M   'P 1'
#
loop_
_entity.id
_entity.type
_entity.pdbx_description
1 polymer ?
#
loop_
_entity_poly.entity_id
_entity_poly.type
_entity_poly.pdbx_seq_one_letter_code
_entity_poly.pdbx_strand_id
1 'polypeptide(L)'
;MSEAQWVRIDNGKGYSVPVTWVSGGGPVFLVMGALGVAAPFYDKLVAELAAQGWSVALMEQRGLGSSALRPSRRHNWSFRDVVEDDVPAVLDWIAREATRQPVYLFGHSLGGHYAAMCAGLYPQRFEGIVMCACGSPWITAYQEADRRRVQRLTRLIPLCHLLFGYYPGDRLGFGGREARGVMSDWRHLALTNRYRLGADDRRVDQSLADYTGPALMLRMENDPFASAIAVDSVLRRFQRHRPEEQVLSAGELNDKADHFRWARRPAAVVARLARWLEEEGVGRRTLDVER
;
A
#
# COMPACT_ATOMS: atom_id res chain seq x y z
N MET A 1 -7.80 16.58 19.06
CA MET A 1 -7.17 15.97 17.86
C MET A 1 -6.11 16.92 17.38
N SER A 2 -4.89 16.44 17.15
CA SER A 2 -3.82 17.25 16.56
C SER A 2 -4.23 17.69 15.15
N GLU A 3 -3.90 18.92 14.79
CA GLU A 3 -4.13 19.44 13.45
C GLU A 3 -3.25 18.69 12.43
N ALA A 4 -3.80 18.37 11.27
CA ALA A 4 -3.04 17.72 10.22
C ALA A 4 -1.97 18.67 9.68
N GLN A 5 -0.72 18.25 9.67
CA GLN A 5 0.41 18.98 9.14
C GLN A 5 0.80 18.43 7.79
N TRP A 6 1.15 19.30 6.87
CA TRP A 6 1.66 18.90 5.57
C TRP A 6 3.17 19.10 5.50
N VAL A 7 3.90 18.02 5.25
CA VAL A 7 5.36 18.02 5.22
C VAL A 7 5.89 17.48 3.88
N ARG A 8 7.10 17.86 3.52
CA ARG A 8 7.84 17.33 2.38
C ARG A 8 9.13 16.70 2.87
N ILE A 9 9.30 15.41 2.62
CA ILE A 9 10.42 14.62 3.09
C ILE A 9 11.36 14.36 1.92
N ASP A 10 12.58 14.90 1.98
CA ASP A 10 13.59 14.63 0.96
C ASP A 10 14.03 13.17 1.02
N ASN A 11 13.96 12.47 -0.10
CA ASN A 11 14.40 11.08 -0.21
C ASN A 11 15.89 10.91 -0.56
N GLY A 12 16.64 12.01 -0.63
CA GLY A 12 18.05 12.00 -1.00
C GLY A 12 18.34 11.65 -2.46
N LYS A 13 17.31 11.52 -3.30
CA LYS A 13 17.38 11.20 -4.74
C LYS A 13 16.75 12.28 -5.62
N GLY A 14 16.66 13.50 -5.09
CA GLY A 14 16.11 14.65 -5.82
C GLY A 14 14.57 14.67 -5.89
N TYR A 15 13.90 13.94 -5.02
CA TYR A 15 12.46 14.01 -4.88
C TYR A 15 12.07 14.20 -3.41
N SER A 16 11.14 15.12 -3.17
CA SER A 16 10.53 15.31 -1.85
C SER A 16 9.17 14.68 -1.82
N VAL A 17 9.02 13.67 -0.95
CA VAL A 17 7.78 12.91 -0.74
C VAL A 17 6.81 13.78 0.06
N PRO A 18 5.63 14.11 -0.47
CA PRO A 18 4.62 14.81 0.32
C PRO A 18 3.94 13.85 1.30
N VAL A 19 3.82 14.27 2.54
CA VAL A 19 3.18 13.50 3.61
C VAL A 19 2.22 14.39 4.38
N THR A 20 0.99 13.91 4.62
CA THR A 20 0.09 14.47 5.61
C THR A 20 0.34 13.75 6.94
N TRP A 21 0.75 14.50 7.96
CA TRP A 21 1.06 14.00 9.29
C TRP A 21 0.02 14.40 10.31
N VAL A 22 -0.47 13.43 11.08
CA VAL A 22 -1.29 13.67 12.27
C VAL A 22 -0.59 12.99 13.45
N SER A 23 -0.24 13.77 14.47
CA SER A 23 0.42 13.26 15.68
C SER A 23 -0.61 12.72 16.68
N GLY A 24 -0.32 11.55 17.24
CA GLY A 24 -1.05 10.90 18.33
C GLY A 24 -0.10 10.27 19.34
N GLY A 25 -0.62 9.63 20.39
CA GLY A 25 0.18 8.96 21.44
C GLY A 25 0.37 7.46 21.21
N GLY A 26 -0.39 6.85 20.30
CA GLY A 26 -0.37 5.42 19.99
C GLY A 26 0.56 5.05 18.82
N PRO A 27 0.36 3.87 18.21
CA PRO A 27 1.12 3.43 17.04
C PRO A 27 1.09 4.44 15.89
N VAL A 28 2.11 4.41 15.05
CA VAL A 28 2.17 5.18 13.81
C VAL A 28 1.73 4.32 12.63
N PHE A 29 0.78 4.78 11.84
CA PHE A 29 0.44 4.15 10.57
C PHE A 29 1.01 4.95 9.40
N LEU A 30 1.98 4.36 8.68
CA LEU A 30 2.39 4.86 7.36
C LEU A 30 1.40 4.34 6.32
N VAL A 31 0.56 5.23 5.81
CA VAL A 31 -0.51 4.91 4.86
C VAL A 31 -0.05 5.15 3.43
N MET A 32 -0.15 4.11 2.60
CA MET A 32 0.18 4.12 1.17
C MET A 32 -1.06 3.81 0.33
N GLY A 33 -1.35 4.66 -0.64
CA GLY A 33 -2.56 4.59 -1.45
C GLY A 33 -2.53 3.56 -2.58
N ALA A 34 -3.67 3.39 -3.25
CA ALA A 34 -3.84 2.55 -4.44
C ALA A 34 -3.30 3.24 -5.71
N LEU A 35 -3.11 2.45 -6.78
CA LEU A 35 -2.72 2.95 -8.09
C LEU A 35 -3.70 4.03 -8.59
N GLY A 36 -3.20 5.21 -8.90
CA GLY A 36 -3.99 6.33 -9.43
C GLY A 36 -4.85 7.04 -8.40
N VAL A 37 -4.69 6.77 -7.11
CA VAL A 37 -5.51 7.35 -6.04
C VAL A 37 -4.66 8.32 -5.22
N ALA A 38 -5.01 9.61 -5.27
CA ALA A 38 -4.34 10.66 -4.52
C ALA A 38 -4.67 10.63 -3.02
N ALA A 39 -3.76 11.15 -2.19
CA ALA A 39 -3.85 11.15 -0.73
C ALA A 39 -5.19 11.64 -0.16
N PRO A 40 -5.84 12.72 -0.66
CA PRO A 40 -7.11 13.19 -0.09
C PRO A 40 -8.25 12.17 -0.12
N PHE A 41 -8.16 11.12 -0.94
CA PHE A 41 -9.11 10.02 -0.92
C PHE A 41 -9.16 9.31 0.45
N TYR A 42 -8.08 9.36 1.22
CA TYR A 42 -7.91 8.67 2.50
C TYR A 42 -8.14 9.57 3.72
N ASP A 43 -8.61 10.82 3.55
CA ASP A 43 -8.80 11.76 4.65
C ASP A 43 -9.70 11.20 5.76
N LYS A 44 -10.75 10.45 5.39
CA LYS A 44 -11.63 9.80 6.37
C LYS A 44 -10.93 8.66 7.12
N LEU A 45 -10.07 7.91 6.45
CA LEU A 45 -9.26 6.87 7.10
C LEU A 45 -8.29 7.52 8.09
N VAL A 46 -7.62 8.61 7.70
CA VAL A 46 -6.73 9.38 8.57
C VAL A 46 -7.47 9.86 9.81
N ALA A 47 -8.67 10.43 9.64
CA ALA A 47 -9.49 10.90 10.75
C ALA A 47 -9.90 9.78 11.71
N GLU A 48 -10.30 8.61 11.19
CA GLU A 48 -10.69 7.45 12.01
C GLU A 48 -9.49 6.86 12.78
N LEU A 49 -8.31 6.76 12.13
CA LEU A 49 -7.08 6.30 12.80
C LEU A 49 -6.66 7.29 13.90
N ALA A 50 -6.70 8.59 13.60
CA ALA A 50 -6.40 9.65 14.58
C ALA A 50 -7.40 9.67 15.74
N ALA A 51 -8.67 9.31 15.51
CA ALA A 51 -9.68 9.19 16.56
C ALA A 51 -9.38 8.07 17.57
N GLN A 52 -8.58 7.06 17.18
CA GLN A 52 -8.05 6.04 18.10
C GLN A 52 -6.86 6.55 18.94
N GLY A 53 -6.42 7.79 18.74
CA GLY A 53 -5.21 8.32 19.38
C GLY A 53 -3.92 7.91 18.68
N TRP A 54 -3.99 7.34 17.47
CA TRP A 54 -2.84 6.88 16.69
C TRP A 54 -2.24 8.00 15.85
N SER A 55 -0.94 7.91 15.59
CA SER A 55 -0.26 8.79 14.65
C SER A 55 -0.44 8.28 13.22
N VAL A 56 -0.57 9.19 12.26
CA VAL A 56 -0.76 8.82 10.85
C VAL A 56 0.17 9.62 9.96
N ALA A 57 0.93 8.93 9.12
CA ALA A 57 1.71 9.49 8.03
C ALA A 57 1.07 9.03 6.70
N LEU A 58 0.22 9.85 6.08
CA LEU A 58 -0.37 9.55 4.78
C LEU A 58 0.58 10.04 3.68
N MET A 59 1.21 9.09 2.99
CA MET A 59 2.16 9.36 1.91
C MET A 59 1.43 9.58 0.59
N GLU A 60 1.67 10.72 -0.07
CA GLU A 60 1.24 10.94 -1.45
C GLU A 60 2.14 10.18 -2.40
N GLN A 61 1.56 9.41 -3.31
CA GLN A 61 2.32 8.68 -4.32
C GLN A 61 2.93 9.63 -5.36
N ARG A 62 4.09 9.26 -5.89
CA ARG A 62 4.72 9.98 -7.00
C ARG A 62 3.76 10.15 -8.17
N GLY A 63 3.66 11.36 -8.68
CA GLY A 63 2.85 11.67 -9.85
C GLY A 63 1.39 12.02 -9.57
N LEU A 64 0.92 11.84 -8.32
CA LEU A 64 -0.46 12.12 -7.93
C LEU A 64 -0.55 13.39 -7.06
N GLY A 65 -1.74 13.90 -6.87
CA GLY A 65 -2.10 14.98 -5.95
C GLY A 65 -1.04 16.07 -5.80
N SER A 66 -0.47 16.18 -4.61
CA SER A 66 0.53 17.18 -4.23
C SER A 66 1.98 16.85 -4.64
N SER A 67 2.22 15.71 -5.31
CA SER A 67 3.53 15.39 -5.88
C SER A 67 3.99 16.46 -6.86
N ALA A 68 5.25 16.86 -6.78
CA ALA A 68 5.86 17.79 -7.73
C ALA A 68 6.14 17.15 -9.11
N LEU A 69 6.18 15.81 -9.17
CA LEU A 69 6.43 15.08 -10.40
C LEU A 69 5.13 14.78 -11.16
N ARG A 70 5.25 14.70 -12.48
CA ARG A 70 4.20 14.12 -13.34
C ARG A 70 4.87 13.19 -14.36
N PRO A 71 4.30 11.98 -14.59
CA PRO A 71 4.87 11.02 -15.53
C PRO A 71 4.90 11.62 -16.94
N SER A 72 6.01 11.40 -17.65
CA SER A 72 6.22 11.90 -19.00
C SER A 72 7.32 11.09 -19.69
N ARG A 73 7.69 11.47 -20.92
CA ARG A 73 8.88 10.91 -21.57
C ARG A 73 10.17 11.18 -20.79
N ARG A 74 10.25 12.29 -20.05
CA ARG A 74 11.44 12.71 -19.30
C ARG A 74 11.40 12.27 -17.84
N HIS A 75 10.22 12.16 -17.23
CA HIS A 75 10.07 11.82 -15.84
C HIS A 75 9.44 10.41 -15.72
N ASN A 76 10.20 9.51 -15.14
CA ASN A 76 9.82 8.11 -14.97
C ASN A 76 10.31 7.60 -13.62
N TRP A 77 9.57 6.68 -13.05
CA TRP A 77 9.89 5.95 -11.82
C TRP A 77 9.18 4.59 -11.84
N SER A 78 9.54 3.73 -10.92
CA SER A 78 9.12 2.33 -10.82
C SER A 78 8.73 1.98 -9.37
N PHE A 79 8.38 0.76 -9.09
CA PHE A 79 8.19 0.26 -7.73
C PHE A 79 9.46 0.42 -6.90
N ARG A 80 10.63 0.28 -7.51
CA ARG A 80 11.92 0.43 -6.86
C ARG A 80 12.08 1.80 -6.21
N ASP A 81 11.78 2.86 -6.95
CA ASP A 81 11.91 4.24 -6.45
C ASP A 81 11.03 4.50 -5.22
N VAL A 82 9.85 3.86 -5.17
CA VAL A 82 8.95 3.99 -4.01
C VAL A 82 9.46 3.16 -2.83
N VAL A 83 9.81 1.88 -3.08
CA VAL A 83 10.15 0.92 -2.03
C VAL A 83 11.56 1.13 -1.47
N GLU A 84 12.55 1.49 -2.31
CA GLU A 84 13.95 1.65 -1.89
C GLU A 84 14.33 3.09 -1.54
N ASP A 85 13.58 4.11 -2.02
CA ASP A 85 13.92 5.51 -1.78
C ASP A 85 12.85 6.23 -0.93
N ASP A 86 11.56 6.22 -1.35
CA ASP A 86 10.54 7.04 -0.71
C ASP A 86 10.10 6.50 0.65
N VAL A 87 9.74 5.21 0.72
CA VAL A 87 9.28 4.60 1.99
C VAL A 87 10.38 4.63 3.05
N PRO A 88 11.65 4.26 2.77
CA PRO A 88 12.73 4.40 3.73
C PRO A 88 12.93 5.83 4.24
N ALA A 89 12.88 6.85 3.37
CA ALA A 89 13.00 8.24 3.78
C ALA A 89 11.88 8.68 4.73
N VAL A 90 10.63 8.25 4.44
CA VAL A 90 9.48 8.54 5.32
C VAL A 90 9.64 7.80 6.66
N LEU A 91 10.09 6.56 6.66
CA LEU A 91 10.37 5.82 7.90
C LEU A 91 11.48 6.46 8.74
N ASP A 92 12.55 6.99 8.10
CA ASP A 92 13.61 7.73 8.78
C ASP A 92 13.08 9.04 9.41
N TRP A 93 12.16 9.70 8.73
CA TRP A 93 11.50 10.88 9.24
C TRP A 93 10.59 10.53 10.42
N ILE A 94 9.73 9.52 10.30
CA ILE A 94 8.86 9.04 11.39
C ILE A 94 9.66 8.68 12.63
N ALA A 95 10.81 8.01 12.49
CA ALA A 95 11.65 7.62 13.61
C ALA A 95 12.19 8.82 14.42
N ARG A 96 12.28 10.01 13.79
CA ARG A 96 12.66 11.27 14.48
C ARG A 96 11.45 11.97 15.10
N GLU A 97 10.30 11.99 14.41
CA GLU A 97 9.10 12.69 14.85
C GLU A 97 8.32 11.93 15.94
N ALA A 98 8.30 10.61 15.86
CA ALA A 98 7.52 9.71 16.70
C ALA A 98 8.43 8.70 17.42
N THR A 99 9.46 9.22 18.09
CA THR A 99 10.43 8.38 18.84
C THR A 99 9.71 7.47 19.83
N ARG A 100 10.01 6.16 19.78
CA ARG A 100 9.42 5.10 20.63
C ARG A 100 8.00 4.65 20.26
N GLN A 101 7.36 5.23 19.26
CA GLN A 101 6.07 4.70 18.80
C GLN A 101 6.30 3.53 17.83
N PRO A 102 5.58 2.40 17.97
CA PRO A 102 5.65 1.31 17.01
C PRO A 102 5.07 1.76 15.67
N VAL A 103 5.73 1.42 14.58
CA VAL A 103 5.33 1.80 13.23
C VAL A 103 4.69 0.62 12.51
N TYR A 104 3.58 0.83 11.86
CA TYR A 104 2.90 -0.13 10.99
C TYR A 104 2.75 0.43 9.58
N LEU A 105 2.97 -0.41 8.56
CA LEU A 105 2.68 -0.05 7.19
C LEU A 105 1.23 -0.42 6.86
N PHE A 106 0.44 0.55 6.44
CA PHE A 106 -0.90 0.33 5.93
C PHE A 106 -0.93 0.61 4.43
N GLY A 107 -1.21 -0.40 3.61
CA GLY A 107 -1.27 -0.25 2.17
C GLY A 107 -2.61 -0.64 1.56
N HIS A 108 -3.21 0.25 0.78
CA HIS A 108 -4.38 -0.05 -0.03
C HIS A 108 -3.97 -0.50 -1.44
N SER A 109 -4.43 -1.67 -1.88
CA SER A 109 -4.20 -2.16 -3.25
C SER A 109 -2.70 -2.16 -3.61
N LEU A 110 -2.24 -1.31 -4.55
CA LEU A 110 -0.82 -1.15 -4.87
C LEU A 110 0.02 -0.79 -3.63
N GLY A 111 -0.49 0.06 -2.73
CA GLY A 111 0.16 0.37 -1.46
C GLY A 111 0.36 -0.87 -0.59
N GLY A 112 -0.55 -1.85 -0.63
CA GLY A 112 -0.40 -3.15 0.03
C GLY A 112 0.73 -3.98 -0.57
N HIS A 113 0.93 -3.92 -1.89
CA HIS A 113 2.10 -4.54 -2.52
C HIS A 113 3.41 -3.85 -2.10
N TYR A 114 3.43 -2.52 -1.95
CA TYR A 114 4.59 -1.81 -1.41
C TYR A 114 4.87 -2.22 0.04
N ALA A 115 3.84 -2.31 0.89
CA ALA A 115 4.00 -2.79 2.25
C ALA A 115 4.57 -4.21 2.31
N ALA A 116 4.08 -5.14 1.47
CA ALA A 116 4.61 -6.49 1.35
C ALA A 116 6.08 -6.52 0.88
N MET A 117 6.44 -5.72 -0.12
CA MET A 117 7.83 -5.62 -0.58
C MET A 117 8.75 -5.07 0.52
N CYS A 118 8.30 -4.04 1.25
CA CYS A 118 9.04 -3.51 2.40
C CYS A 118 9.18 -4.54 3.52
N ALA A 119 8.17 -5.38 3.78
CA ALA A 119 8.22 -6.44 4.77
C ALA A 119 9.33 -7.46 4.47
N GLY A 120 9.53 -7.80 3.21
CA GLY A 120 10.66 -8.64 2.82
C GLY A 120 12.03 -7.95 2.95
N LEU A 121 12.12 -6.67 2.60
CA LEU A 121 13.41 -5.97 2.50
C LEU A 121 13.86 -5.31 3.79
N TYR A 122 12.92 -4.83 4.61
CA TYR A 122 13.20 -3.99 5.79
C TYR A 122 12.39 -4.42 7.02
N PRO A 123 12.29 -5.73 7.35
CA PRO A 123 11.40 -6.24 8.40
C PRO A 123 11.66 -5.61 9.78
N GLN A 124 12.88 -5.11 10.02
CA GLN A 124 13.28 -4.49 11.28
C GLN A 124 12.89 -3.01 11.40
N ARG A 125 12.30 -2.39 10.38
CA ARG A 125 11.98 -0.96 10.33
C ARG A 125 10.58 -0.63 10.84
N PHE A 126 9.75 -1.62 11.09
CA PHE A 126 8.36 -1.49 11.53
C PHE A 126 7.90 -2.77 12.23
N GLU A 127 6.83 -2.67 13.01
CA GLU A 127 6.31 -3.80 13.79
C GLU A 127 5.46 -4.78 12.96
N GLY A 128 4.76 -4.29 11.94
CA GLY A 128 3.90 -5.14 11.10
C GLY A 128 3.34 -4.42 9.90
N ILE A 129 2.60 -5.16 9.09
CA ILE A 129 1.98 -4.65 7.86
C ILE A 129 0.49 -4.95 7.80
N VAL A 130 -0.26 -4.04 7.21
CA VAL A 130 -1.68 -4.19 6.88
C VAL A 130 -1.87 -4.00 5.39
N MET A 131 -2.40 -5.00 4.74
CA MET A 131 -2.75 -4.99 3.32
C MET A 131 -4.28 -4.90 3.19
N CYS A 132 -4.80 -3.79 2.73
CA CYS A 132 -6.23 -3.58 2.57
C CYS A 132 -6.61 -3.64 1.09
N ALA A 133 -7.60 -4.46 0.74
CA ALA A 133 -8.05 -4.67 -0.64
C ALA A 133 -6.87 -4.93 -1.61
N CYS A 134 -5.88 -5.72 -1.17
CA CYS A 134 -4.64 -5.99 -1.91
C CYS A 134 -4.69 -7.37 -2.54
N GLY A 135 -5.04 -7.43 -3.83
CA GLY A 135 -5.05 -8.65 -4.63
C GLY A 135 -3.97 -8.64 -5.70
N SER A 136 -3.37 -9.80 -5.99
CA SER A 136 -2.43 -9.90 -7.11
C SER A 136 -3.15 -9.66 -8.45
N PRO A 137 -2.61 -8.79 -9.32
CA PRO A 137 -3.15 -8.61 -10.67
C PRO A 137 -2.85 -9.79 -11.60
N TRP A 138 -2.35 -10.90 -11.07
CA TRP A 138 -1.96 -12.08 -11.83
C TRP A 138 -3.11 -12.61 -12.69
N ILE A 139 -2.90 -12.68 -13.98
CA ILE A 139 -3.92 -13.02 -14.98
C ILE A 139 -4.65 -14.33 -14.63
N THR A 140 -3.93 -15.30 -14.07
CA THR A 140 -4.49 -16.61 -13.70
C THR A 140 -5.39 -16.55 -12.46
N ALA A 141 -5.29 -15.50 -11.64
CA ALA A 141 -6.14 -15.31 -10.46
C ALA A 141 -7.55 -14.80 -10.79
N TYR A 142 -7.83 -14.52 -12.06
CA TYR A 142 -9.12 -13.96 -12.50
C TYR A 142 -9.93 -14.95 -13.32
N GLN A 143 -11.26 -14.86 -13.21
CA GLN A 143 -12.20 -15.57 -14.07
C GLN A 143 -12.33 -14.85 -15.42
N GLU A 144 -12.97 -15.49 -16.39
CA GLU A 144 -12.90 -15.12 -17.81
C GLU A 144 -13.03 -13.64 -18.18
N ALA A 145 -14.03 -12.94 -17.66
CA ALA A 145 -14.28 -11.54 -18.05
C ALA A 145 -13.17 -10.61 -17.54
N ASP A 146 -12.79 -10.74 -16.27
CA ASP A 146 -11.76 -9.93 -15.64
C ASP A 146 -10.37 -10.33 -16.13
N ARG A 147 -10.15 -11.62 -16.42
CA ARG A 147 -8.93 -12.12 -17.07
C ARG A 147 -8.70 -11.43 -18.41
N ARG A 148 -9.74 -11.35 -19.28
CA ARG A 148 -9.64 -10.66 -20.56
C ARG A 148 -9.33 -9.16 -20.39
N ARG A 149 -9.87 -8.53 -19.36
CA ARG A 149 -9.57 -7.13 -19.03
C ARG A 149 -8.11 -6.95 -18.67
N VAL A 150 -7.58 -7.75 -17.74
CA VAL A 150 -6.16 -7.71 -17.35
C VAL A 150 -5.26 -8.02 -18.54
N GLN A 151 -5.58 -9.02 -19.37
CA GLN A 151 -4.83 -9.34 -20.59
C GLN A 151 -4.78 -8.17 -21.59
N ARG A 152 -5.90 -7.45 -21.78
CA ARG A 152 -5.92 -6.26 -22.64
C ARG A 152 -5.02 -5.17 -22.08
N LEU A 153 -5.08 -4.92 -20.76
CA LEU A 153 -4.22 -3.95 -20.10
C LEU A 153 -2.74 -4.29 -20.28
N THR A 154 -2.35 -5.55 -20.05
CA THR A 154 -0.93 -5.96 -20.20
C THR A 154 -0.40 -5.80 -21.63
N ARG A 155 -1.26 -5.88 -22.65
CA ARG A 155 -0.90 -5.63 -24.05
C ARG A 155 -0.86 -4.15 -24.40
N LEU A 156 -1.75 -3.35 -23.80
CA LEU A 156 -1.87 -1.92 -24.07
C LEU A 156 -0.75 -1.10 -23.42
N ILE A 157 -0.27 -1.50 -22.24
CA ILE A 157 0.77 -0.79 -21.49
C ILE A 157 2.01 -0.49 -22.35
N PRO A 158 2.67 -1.46 -23.04
CA PRO A 158 3.84 -1.15 -23.86
C PRO A 158 3.55 -0.18 -25.00
N LEU A 159 2.37 -0.28 -25.60
CA LEU A 159 1.95 0.64 -26.66
C LEU A 159 1.80 2.08 -26.14
N CYS A 160 1.19 2.26 -24.97
CA CYS A 160 1.10 3.57 -24.32
C CYS A 160 2.49 4.13 -23.98
N HIS A 161 3.41 3.30 -23.53
CA HIS A 161 4.79 3.71 -23.24
C HIS A 161 5.51 4.22 -24.49
N LEU A 162 5.32 3.56 -25.63
CA LEU A 162 5.89 3.97 -26.91
C LEU A 162 5.29 5.30 -27.39
N LEU A 163 3.96 5.41 -27.39
CA LEU A 163 3.25 6.55 -27.94
C LEU A 163 3.33 7.79 -27.06
N PHE A 164 3.12 7.66 -25.76
CA PHE A 164 2.97 8.79 -24.83
C PHE A 164 4.17 8.98 -23.90
N GLY A 165 4.94 7.92 -23.66
CA GLY A 165 6.02 7.93 -22.66
C GLY A 165 5.53 7.78 -21.22
N TYR A 166 4.26 7.49 -21.02
CA TYR A 166 3.57 7.19 -19.76
C TYR A 166 2.30 6.38 -20.05
N TYR A 167 1.62 5.90 -19.02
CA TYR A 167 0.33 5.24 -19.16
C TYR A 167 -0.80 6.20 -18.79
N PRO A 168 -1.71 6.55 -19.73
CA PRO A 168 -2.81 7.50 -19.51
C PRO A 168 -4.04 6.80 -18.91
N GLY A 169 -3.92 6.23 -17.72
CA GLY A 169 -4.96 5.43 -17.08
C GLY A 169 -6.23 6.20 -16.75
N ASP A 170 -6.09 7.49 -16.47
CA ASP A 170 -7.18 8.46 -16.31
C ASP A 170 -8.14 8.50 -17.51
N ARG A 171 -7.61 8.28 -18.72
CA ARG A 171 -8.40 8.21 -19.97
C ARG A 171 -8.83 6.79 -20.32
N LEU A 172 -8.13 5.79 -19.83
CA LEU A 172 -8.36 4.37 -20.16
C LEU A 172 -9.19 3.63 -19.10
N GLY A 173 -9.57 4.32 -18.01
CA GLY A 173 -10.43 3.77 -16.96
C GLY A 173 -9.74 2.75 -16.04
N PHE A 174 -8.40 2.82 -15.90
CA PHE A 174 -7.65 2.01 -14.95
C PHE A 174 -6.39 2.76 -14.48
N GLY A 175 -6.29 3.00 -13.16
CA GLY A 175 -5.22 3.82 -12.59
C GLY A 175 -5.37 5.31 -12.96
N GLY A 176 -4.32 6.07 -12.70
CA GLY A 176 -4.20 7.47 -13.06
C GLY A 176 -3.31 7.68 -14.28
N ARG A 177 -2.70 8.85 -14.37
CA ARG A 177 -1.55 9.06 -15.26
C ARG A 177 -0.32 8.47 -14.60
N GLU A 178 0.11 7.29 -15.06
CA GLU A 178 1.11 6.48 -14.38
C GLU A 178 2.47 6.49 -15.11
N ALA A 179 3.55 6.40 -14.34
CA ALA A 179 4.89 6.27 -14.88
C ALA A 179 5.09 4.92 -15.60
N ARG A 180 5.94 4.93 -16.63
CA ARG A 180 6.27 3.72 -17.39
C ARG A 180 6.81 2.60 -16.52
N GLY A 181 7.69 2.94 -15.57
CA GLY A 181 8.29 1.96 -14.66
C GLY A 181 7.22 1.31 -13.77
N VAL A 182 6.36 2.10 -13.14
CA VAL A 182 5.25 1.60 -12.30
C VAL A 182 4.38 0.62 -13.10
N MET A 183 3.96 0.98 -14.31
CA MET A 183 3.12 0.11 -15.13
C MET A 183 3.87 -1.08 -15.73
N SER A 184 5.18 -0.96 -15.95
CA SER A 184 6.01 -2.11 -16.35
C SER A 184 6.13 -3.14 -15.22
N ASP A 185 6.28 -2.69 -13.98
CA ASP A 185 6.36 -3.59 -12.82
C ASP A 185 5.00 -4.18 -12.48
N TRP A 186 3.91 -3.38 -12.57
CA TRP A 186 2.55 -3.90 -12.48
C TRP A 186 2.25 -4.96 -13.55
N ARG A 187 2.66 -4.69 -14.81
CA ARG A 187 2.52 -5.66 -15.91
C ARG A 187 3.33 -6.93 -15.65
N HIS A 188 4.55 -6.81 -15.14
CA HIS A 188 5.37 -7.95 -14.77
C HIS A 188 4.67 -8.80 -13.71
N LEU A 189 4.16 -8.18 -12.65
CA LEU A 189 3.39 -8.84 -11.59
C LEU A 189 2.14 -9.54 -12.17
N ALA A 190 1.41 -8.88 -13.08
CA ALA A 190 0.24 -9.45 -13.72
C ALA A 190 0.55 -10.68 -14.59
N LEU A 191 1.69 -10.72 -15.24
CA LEU A 191 2.09 -11.83 -16.12
C LEU A 191 2.75 -12.99 -15.37
N THR A 192 3.52 -12.70 -14.31
CA THR A 192 4.42 -13.69 -13.69
C THR A 192 4.04 -14.04 -12.25
N ASN A 193 3.15 -13.27 -11.62
CA ASN A 193 2.89 -13.31 -10.19
C ASN A 193 4.17 -13.14 -9.33
N ARG A 194 5.13 -12.35 -9.78
CA ARG A 194 6.38 -12.09 -9.06
C ARG A 194 6.63 -10.60 -8.89
N TYR A 195 7.14 -10.22 -7.74
CA TYR A 195 7.63 -8.86 -7.53
C TYR A 195 8.94 -8.64 -8.28
N ARG A 196 9.18 -7.39 -8.67
CA ARG A 196 10.40 -6.96 -9.32
C ARG A 196 10.75 -5.53 -8.91
N LEU A 197 11.99 -5.33 -8.47
CA LEU A 197 12.57 -4.01 -8.22
C LEU A 197 13.81 -3.85 -9.11
N GLY A 198 13.61 -3.32 -10.31
CA GLY A 198 14.68 -3.21 -11.31
C GLY A 198 14.67 -4.35 -12.34
N ALA A 199 15.82 -4.66 -12.95
CA ALA A 199 15.90 -5.56 -14.09
C ALA A 199 15.78 -7.05 -13.72
N ASP A 200 16.35 -7.45 -12.58
CA ASP A 200 16.35 -8.85 -12.12
C ASP A 200 16.32 -8.87 -10.58
N ASP A 201 15.12 -9.02 -10.02
CA ASP A 201 15.00 -9.02 -8.58
C ASP A 201 14.10 -10.13 -8.03
N ARG A 202 14.69 -11.34 -7.90
CA ARG A 202 14.08 -12.44 -7.15
C ARG A 202 14.20 -12.25 -5.63
N ARG A 203 15.05 -11.33 -5.18
CA ARG A 203 15.36 -11.07 -3.77
C ARG A 203 14.09 -10.73 -2.97
N VAL A 204 13.20 -9.91 -3.54
CA VAL A 204 11.98 -9.48 -2.85
C VAL A 204 11.08 -10.67 -2.49
N ASP A 205 10.78 -11.54 -3.46
CA ASP A 205 9.92 -12.71 -3.21
C ASP A 205 10.59 -13.69 -2.24
N GLN A 206 11.92 -13.86 -2.30
CA GLN A 206 12.67 -14.72 -1.37
C GLN A 206 12.66 -14.14 0.06
N SER A 207 12.97 -12.84 0.20
CA SER A 207 12.98 -12.19 1.51
C SER A 207 11.56 -12.13 2.12
N LEU A 208 10.52 -11.94 1.30
CA LEU A 208 9.14 -11.95 1.76
C LEU A 208 8.69 -13.35 2.22
N ALA A 209 9.20 -14.41 1.59
CA ALA A 209 8.94 -15.78 2.02
C ALA A 209 9.44 -16.05 3.45
N ASP A 210 10.51 -15.38 3.86
CA ASP A 210 11.13 -15.51 5.19
C ASP A 210 10.56 -14.52 6.23
N TYR A 211 9.64 -13.63 5.84
CA TYR A 211 9.03 -12.68 6.77
C TYR A 211 8.21 -13.39 7.86
N THR A 212 8.44 -13.01 9.12
CA THR A 212 7.79 -13.60 10.30
C THR A 212 7.06 -12.58 11.18
N GLY A 213 7.11 -11.29 10.79
CA GLY A 213 6.42 -10.24 11.55
C GLY A 213 4.90 -10.31 11.39
N PRO A 214 4.16 -9.58 12.24
CA PRO A 214 2.71 -9.45 12.15
C PRO A 214 2.26 -8.94 10.78
N ALA A 215 1.26 -9.59 10.20
CA ALA A 215 0.71 -9.21 8.92
C ALA A 215 -0.80 -9.47 8.84
N LEU A 216 -1.56 -8.45 8.46
CA LEU A 216 -3.01 -8.50 8.32
C LEU A 216 -3.42 -8.23 6.87
N MET A 217 -4.33 -9.05 6.33
CA MET A 217 -5.00 -8.83 5.06
C MET A 217 -6.49 -8.52 5.30
N LEU A 218 -6.90 -7.31 4.96
CA LEU A 218 -8.30 -6.90 4.99
C LEU A 218 -8.89 -6.98 3.58
N ARG A 219 -9.74 -7.99 3.34
CA ARG A 219 -10.39 -8.20 2.04
C ARG A 219 -11.82 -7.69 2.09
N MET A 220 -12.26 -7.01 1.04
CA MET A 220 -13.65 -6.62 0.85
C MET A 220 -14.41 -7.76 0.16
N GLU A 221 -15.60 -8.09 0.68
CA GLU A 221 -16.40 -9.23 0.24
C GLU A 221 -16.66 -9.24 -1.27
N ASN A 222 -16.98 -8.09 -1.84
CA ASN A 222 -17.39 -7.93 -3.25
C ASN A 222 -16.34 -7.16 -4.09
N ASP A 223 -15.05 -7.32 -3.77
CA ASP A 223 -13.97 -6.65 -4.49
C ASP A 223 -13.54 -7.45 -5.73
N PRO A 224 -13.81 -6.94 -6.95
CA PRO A 224 -13.42 -7.65 -8.18
C PRO A 224 -11.90 -7.58 -8.45
N PHE A 225 -11.17 -6.64 -7.85
CA PHE A 225 -9.71 -6.49 -8.01
C PHE A 225 -8.93 -7.30 -6.98
N ALA A 226 -9.53 -7.53 -5.80
CA ALA A 226 -8.95 -8.31 -4.72
C ALA A 226 -9.90 -9.45 -4.30
N SER A 227 -10.29 -10.28 -5.27
CA SER A 227 -11.07 -11.50 -5.02
C SER A 227 -10.29 -12.47 -4.12
N ALA A 228 -10.96 -13.44 -3.51
CA ALA A 228 -10.32 -14.43 -2.64
C ALA A 228 -9.10 -15.10 -3.30
N ILE A 229 -9.17 -15.44 -4.60
CA ILE A 229 -8.06 -16.05 -5.35
C ILE A 229 -6.94 -15.06 -5.57
N ALA A 230 -7.24 -13.80 -5.87
CA ALA A 230 -6.25 -12.75 -6.06
C ALA A 230 -5.53 -12.43 -4.74
N VAL A 231 -6.25 -12.39 -3.63
CA VAL A 231 -5.70 -12.23 -2.26
C VAL A 231 -4.84 -13.43 -1.89
N ASP A 232 -5.33 -14.66 -2.07
CA ASP A 232 -4.57 -15.88 -1.80
C ASP A 232 -3.23 -15.91 -2.58
N SER A 233 -3.21 -15.38 -3.80
CA SER A 233 -2.00 -15.25 -4.60
C SER A 233 -0.96 -14.28 -4.00
N VAL A 234 -1.38 -13.33 -3.16
CA VAL A 234 -0.50 -12.48 -2.35
C VAL A 234 -0.06 -13.23 -1.10
N LEU A 235 -1.00 -13.83 -0.36
CA LEU A 235 -0.75 -14.49 0.92
C LEU A 235 0.23 -15.67 0.81
N ARG A 236 0.20 -16.42 -0.28
CA ARG A 236 1.12 -17.55 -0.54
C ARG A 236 2.59 -17.16 -0.66
N ARG A 237 2.91 -15.88 -0.78
CA ARG A 237 4.29 -15.39 -0.80
C ARG A 237 4.93 -15.45 0.58
N PHE A 238 4.12 -15.34 1.63
CA PHE A 238 4.52 -15.43 3.03
C PHE A 238 4.58 -16.90 3.44
N GLN A 239 5.76 -17.51 3.36
CA GLN A 239 5.89 -18.97 3.58
C GLN A 239 6.14 -19.33 5.05
N ARG A 240 6.80 -18.43 5.82
CA ARG A 240 7.11 -18.65 7.23
C ARG A 240 5.92 -18.31 8.13
N HIS A 241 5.25 -17.21 7.87
CA HIS A 241 4.10 -16.73 8.63
C HIS A 241 3.06 -16.17 7.68
N ARG A 242 2.02 -16.96 7.39
CA ARG A 242 0.93 -16.51 6.54
C ARG A 242 0.16 -15.38 7.23
N PRO A 243 -0.05 -14.22 6.56
CA PRO A 243 -0.86 -13.14 7.11
C PRO A 243 -2.26 -13.60 7.48
N GLU A 244 -2.79 -13.07 8.58
CA GLU A 244 -4.20 -13.23 8.93
C GLU A 244 -5.07 -12.58 7.86
N GLU A 245 -6.12 -13.30 7.40
CA GLU A 245 -7.10 -12.76 6.46
C GLU A 245 -8.41 -12.50 7.18
N GLN A 246 -8.87 -11.26 7.12
CA GLN A 246 -10.20 -10.87 7.59
C GLN A 246 -11.03 -10.30 6.43
N VAL A 247 -12.28 -10.75 6.33
CA VAL A 247 -13.23 -10.30 5.30
C VAL A 247 -14.19 -9.29 5.89
N LEU A 248 -14.35 -8.15 5.22
CA LEU A 248 -15.36 -7.15 5.57
C LEU A 248 -16.54 -7.26 4.62
N SER A 249 -17.72 -7.39 5.19
CA SER A 249 -19.00 -7.46 4.47
C SER A 249 -19.60 -6.09 4.20
N ALA A 250 -20.54 -6.04 3.27
CA ALA A 250 -21.33 -4.83 3.00
C ALA A 250 -22.13 -4.36 4.23
N GLY A 251 -22.60 -5.30 5.07
CA GLY A 251 -23.30 -4.99 6.30
C GLY A 251 -22.42 -4.29 7.34
N GLU A 252 -21.17 -4.75 7.52
CA GLU A 252 -20.22 -4.14 8.46
C GLU A 252 -19.78 -2.73 8.00
N LEU A 253 -19.61 -2.53 6.70
CA LEU A 253 -19.25 -1.22 6.15
C LEU A 253 -20.43 -0.25 6.07
N ASN A 254 -21.66 -0.75 6.22
CA ASN A 254 -22.88 0.00 5.92
C ASN A 254 -22.79 0.72 4.56
N ASP A 255 -22.14 0.06 3.58
CA ASP A 255 -21.96 0.46 2.20
C ASP A 255 -21.53 -0.78 1.39
N LYS A 256 -21.30 -0.64 0.08
CA LYS A 256 -20.73 -1.73 -0.74
C LYS A 256 -19.32 -2.08 -0.26
N ALA A 257 -19.07 -3.36 -0.02
CA ALA A 257 -17.75 -3.88 0.31
C ALA A 257 -16.94 -4.12 -0.98
N ASP A 258 -16.55 -3.05 -1.66
CA ASP A 258 -15.77 -3.09 -2.89
C ASP A 258 -14.39 -2.42 -2.72
N HIS A 259 -13.60 -2.42 -3.80
CA HIS A 259 -12.21 -1.97 -3.80
C HIS A 259 -11.98 -0.56 -3.24
N PHE A 260 -12.93 0.36 -3.40
CA PHE A 260 -12.76 1.78 -3.07
C PHE A 260 -13.73 2.28 -2.00
N ARG A 261 -14.94 1.75 -1.93
CA ARG A 261 -16.00 2.33 -1.10
C ARG A 261 -15.77 2.17 0.40
N TRP A 262 -15.02 1.16 0.81
CA TRP A 262 -14.61 0.98 2.21
C TRP A 262 -13.97 2.26 2.79
N ALA A 263 -13.16 2.99 1.99
CA ALA A 263 -12.50 4.21 2.44
C ALA A 263 -13.45 5.40 2.67
N ARG A 264 -14.70 5.32 2.19
CA ARG A 264 -15.73 6.32 2.48
C ARG A 264 -16.30 6.18 3.89
N ARG A 265 -16.24 4.96 4.46
CA ARG A 265 -16.72 4.59 5.80
C ARG A 265 -15.72 3.65 6.46
N PRO A 266 -14.52 4.14 6.81
CA PRO A 266 -13.41 3.29 7.23
C PRO A 266 -13.54 2.78 8.67
N ALA A 267 -14.55 3.17 9.43
CA ALA A 267 -14.72 2.81 10.84
C ALA A 267 -14.63 1.30 11.09
N ALA A 268 -15.27 0.46 10.24
CA ALA A 268 -15.18 -1.00 10.36
C ALA A 268 -13.76 -1.53 10.09
N VAL A 269 -13.05 -0.94 9.13
CA VAL A 269 -11.64 -1.26 8.85
C VAL A 269 -10.78 -0.92 10.08
N VAL A 270 -10.95 0.26 10.65
CA VAL A 270 -10.20 0.70 11.83
C VAL A 270 -10.55 -0.14 13.07
N ALA A 271 -11.81 -0.53 13.25
CA ALA A 271 -12.21 -1.42 14.35
C ALA A 271 -11.58 -2.84 14.23
N ARG A 272 -11.44 -3.37 12.99
CA ARG A 272 -10.74 -4.64 12.76
C ARG A 272 -9.25 -4.49 13.07
N LEU A 273 -8.66 -3.38 12.67
CA LEU A 273 -7.27 -3.05 12.92
C LEU A 273 -6.97 -2.92 14.44
N ALA A 274 -7.84 -2.22 15.18
CA ALA A 274 -7.70 -2.08 16.63
C ALA A 274 -7.69 -3.44 17.34
N ARG A 275 -8.61 -4.30 16.98
CA ARG A 275 -8.72 -5.67 17.51
C ARG A 275 -7.46 -6.50 17.24
N TRP A 276 -7.00 -6.46 15.99
CA TRP A 276 -5.77 -7.15 15.58
C TRP A 276 -4.56 -6.67 16.36
N LEU A 277 -4.40 -5.35 16.58
CA LEU A 277 -3.31 -4.81 17.40
C LEU A 277 -3.37 -5.27 18.86
N GLU A 278 -4.57 -5.40 19.44
CA GLU A 278 -4.76 -5.92 20.79
C GLU A 278 -4.35 -7.42 20.88
N GLU A 279 -4.71 -8.22 19.88
CA GLU A 279 -4.38 -9.65 19.78
C GLU A 279 -2.87 -9.85 19.60
N GLU A 280 -2.18 -9.02 18.82
CA GLU A 280 -0.72 -9.02 18.66
C GLU A 280 0.03 -8.50 19.91
N GLY A 281 -0.69 -8.02 20.91
CA GLY A 281 -0.11 -7.59 22.19
C GLY A 281 0.62 -6.24 22.15
N VAL A 282 0.31 -5.41 21.16
CA VAL A 282 0.95 -4.08 20.99
C VAL A 282 0.74 -3.17 22.18
N GLY A 283 -0.40 -3.28 22.88
CA GLY A 283 -0.67 -2.52 24.11
C GLY A 283 0.11 -2.98 25.35
N ARG A 284 0.71 -4.17 25.34
CA ARG A 284 1.44 -4.72 26.50
C ARG A 284 2.92 -4.34 26.51
N ARG A 285 3.54 -4.16 25.35
CA ARG A 285 4.99 -3.83 25.23
C ARG A 285 5.32 -2.40 25.64
N THR A 286 4.38 -1.46 25.50
CA THR A 286 4.56 -0.07 25.92
C THR A 286 4.53 0.13 27.44
N LEU A 287 3.89 -0.76 28.20
CA LEU A 287 3.82 -0.70 29.67
C LEU A 287 5.03 -1.33 30.38
N ASP A 288 5.75 -2.24 29.70
CA ASP A 288 6.92 -2.92 30.28
C ASP A 288 8.23 -2.11 30.13
N VAL A 289 8.23 -1.02 29.38
CA VAL A 289 9.41 -0.12 29.22
C VAL A 289 9.39 1.02 30.26
N GLU A 290 8.29 1.22 30.99
CA GLU A 290 8.19 2.22 32.07
C GLU A 290 8.44 1.65 33.48
N ARG A 291 8.87 0.41 33.57
CA ARG A 291 9.36 -0.22 34.84
C ARG A 291 10.83 -0.56 34.68
#